data_a0944c10426b127a5b11e7f93a07e790
#
_entry.id   a0944c10426b127a5b11e7f93a07e790
#
_cell.length_a   1.000
_cell.length_b   1.000
_cell.length_c   1.000
_cell.angle_alpha   90.00
_cell.angle_beta   90.00
_cell.angle_gamma   90.00
#
_symmetry.space_group_name_H-M   'P 1'
#
loop_
_entity.id
_entity.type
_entity.pdbx_description
1 polymer ?
#
loop_
_entity_poly.entity_id
_entity_poly.type
_entity_poly.pdbx_seq_one_letter_code
_entity_poly.pdbx_strand_id
1 'polypeptide(L)'
;MLPFDYNKGLYRRNNFGQPCVWYARPLDYNSIEVFHGIISKTITKDIIYINREPREEITSRINAKLKVGYKNLWDIKDNVQLPVEGELLSYLDKYLPIHRTTADGTLLPMLAKVYDNTNNRLFKKVNNYIGQYKINGLRCFISAYYNNNDLFGTIRLKFQSREGTYWNSLHVLESYLLDIFPKKLIDAMIEEHYILDGELYLPGHSVNEINHFVKDPTCKENKLIQFWCYDIAID
;
A
#
# COMPACT_ATOMS: atom_id res chain seq x y z
N MET A 1 -1.93 30.35 6.74
CA MET A 1 -0.85 30.16 5.75
C MET A 1 0.00 29.00 6.21
N LEU A 2 0.23 28.02 5.35
CA LEU A 2 1.08 26.88 5.66
C LEU A 2 2.56 27.29 5.68
N PRO A 3 3.40 26.68 6.52
CA PRO A 3 4.82 27.05 6.63
C PRO A 3 5.68 26.53 5.47
N PHE A 4 5.07 25.93 4.45
CA PHE A 4 5.73 25.30 3.31
C PHE A 4 4.93 25.52 2.02
N ASP A 5 5.58 25.27 0.86
CA ASP A 5 4.91 25.33 -0.45
C ASP A 5 4.02 24.09 -0.64
N TYR A 6 2.71 24.25 -0.44
CA TYR A 6 1.76 23.15 -0.50
C TYR A 6 1.64 22.55 -1.91
N ASN A 7 1.94 23.28 -2.98
CA ASN A 7 1.94 22.75 -4.34
C ASN A 7 3.04 21.73 -4.59
N LYS A 8 4.12 21.79 -3.80
CA LYS A 8 5.25 20.84 -3.86
C LYS A 8 5.20 19.80 -2.75
N GLY A 9 4.18 19.82 -1.92
CA GLY A 9 3.97 18.84 -0.87
C GLY A 9 3.64 17.45 -1.43
N LEU A 10 4.02 16.43 -0.69
CA LEU A 10 3.60 15.06 -0.92
C LEU A 10 2.57 14.67 0.15
N TYR A 11 1.49 14.06 -0.26
CA TYR A 11 0.32 13.80 0.59
C TYR A 11 -0.03 12.32 0.62
N ARG A 12 -0.45 11.84 1.79
CA ARG A 12 -1.07 10.52 1.97
C ARG A 12 -1.97 10.52 3.19
N ARG A 13 -2.86 9.54 3.33
CA ARG A 13 -3.55 9.33 4.61
C ARG A 13 -2.68 8.54 5.60
N ASN A 14 -2.81 8.86 6.88
CA ASN A 14 -2.25 8.04 7.95
C ASN A 14 -3.18 6.84 8.25
N ASN A 15 -2.81 6.00 9.21
CA ASN A 15 -3.59 4.83 9.61
C ASN A 15 -4.97 5.17 10.24
N PHE A 16 -5.26 6.45 10.47
CA PHE A 16 -6.55 6.95 10.98
C PHE A 16 -7.33 7.69 9.89
N GLY A 17 -6.93 7.54 8.62
CA GLY A 17 -7.57 8.20 7.47
C GLY A 17 -7.29 9.70 7.34
N GLN A 18 -6.47 10.30 8.19
CA GLN A 18 -6.22 11.74 8.19
C GLN A 18 -5.16 12.12 7.15
N PRO A 19 -5.39 13.17 6.34
CA PRO A 19 -4.39 13.67 5.40
C PRO A 19 -3.12 14.16 6.10
N CYS A 20 -1.99 13.63 5.68
CA CYS A 20 -0.65 14.00 6.13
C CYS A 20 0.14 14.58 4.98
N VAL A 21 1.05 15.47 5.29
CA VAL A 21 2.01 16.06 4.36
C VAL A 21 3.43 15.68 4.70
N TRP A 22 4.25 15.62 3.67
CA TRP A 22 5.70 15.67 3.73
C TRP A 22 6.22 16.64 2.65
N TYR A 23 7.10 17.55 3.02
CA TYR A 23 7.73 18.52 2.13
C TYR A 23 9.16 18.77 2.59
N ALA A 24 10.10 18.98 1.66
CA ALA A 24 11.46 19.35 1.98
C ALA A 24 11.96 20.43 1.03
N ARG A 25 12.85 21.29 1.55
CA ARG A 25 13.56 22.30 0.77
C ARG A 25 14.99 22.45 1.25
N PRO A 26 15.92 22.92 0.40
CA PRO A 26 17.25 23.30 0.85
C PRO A 26 17.16 24.42 1.91
N LEU A 27 17.95 24.31 2.96
CA LEU A 27 18.18 25.39 3.93
C LEU A 27 19.49 26.10 3.61
N ASP A 28 20.55 25.31 3.45
CA ASP A 28 21.88 25.75 3.04
C ASP A 28 22.58 24.62 2.25
N TYR A 29 23.90 24.70 2.07
CA TYR A 29 24.68 23.75 1.25
C TYR A 29 24.83 22.37 1.90
N ASN A 30 24.61 22.23 3.21
CA ASN A 30 24.77 20.99 3.96
C ASN A 30 23.56 20.62 4.83
N SER A 31 22.44 21.30 4.66
CA SER A 31 21.21 21.01 5.38
C SER A 31 19.94 21.23 4.58
N ILE A 32 18.89 20.51 4.97
CA ILE A 32 17.55 20.65 4.42
C ILE A 32 16.54 20.88 5.55
N GLU A 33 15.50 21.67 5.26
CA GLU A 33 14.30 21.73 6.10
C GLU A 33 13.28 20.70 5.62
N VAL A 34 12.74 19.95 6.57
CA VAL A 34 11.67 18.96 6.31
C VAL A 34 10.45 19.35 7.11
N PHE A 35 9.32 19.47 6.43
CA PHE A 35 8.00 19.70 7.04
C PHE A 35 7.17 18.43 6.93
N HIS A 36 6.56 18.00 8.03
CA HIS A 36 5.71 16.83 8.03
C HIS A 36 4.67 16.91 9.15
N GLY A 37 3.55 16.23 8.95
CA GLY A 37 2.49 16.21 9.94
C GLY A 37 1.11 15.99 9.33
N ILE A 38 0.08 16.13 10.16
CA ILE A 38 -1.33 16.07 9.76
C ILE A 38 -1.77 17.47 9.37
N ILE A 39 -2.35 17.65 8.17
CA ILE A 39 -2.73 18.96 7.61
C ILE A 39 -3.68 19.74 8.53
N SER A 40 -4.60 19.06 9.19
CA SER A 40 -5.56 19.68 10.14
C SER A 40 -4.98 19.93 11.53
N LYS A 41 -3.69 19.69 11.75
CA LYS A 41 -3.01 19.82 13.05
C LYS A 41 -1.68 20.58 12.90
N THR A 42 -0.82 20.43 13.87
CA THR A 42 0.53 21.04 13.85
C THR A 42 1.41 20.35 12.81
N ILE A 43 2.01 21.16 11.93
CA ILE A 43 3.07 20.72 11.03
C ILE A 43 4.42 20.88 11.74
N THR A 44 5.13 19.80 11.87
CA THR A 44 6.47 19.76 12.46
C THR A 44 7.50 20.19 11.42
N LYS A 45 8.50 20.94 11.83
CA LYS A 45 9.66 21.32 11.03
C LYS A 45 10.91 20.75 11.64
N ASP A 46 11.66 19.95 10.86
CA ASP A 46 12.96 19.41 11.23
C ASP A 46 14.04 19.99 10.33
N ILE A 47 15.25 20.18 10.89
CA ILE A 47 16.45 20.48 10.14
C ILE A 47 17.32 19.23 10.11
N ILE A 48 17.69 18.78 8.92
CA ILE A 48 18.48 17.58 8.71
C ILE A 48 19.81 17.97 8.06
N TYR A 49 20.91 17.65 8.72
CA TYR A 49 22.26 17.80 8.15
C TYR A 49 22.54 16.65 7.19
N ILE A 50 23.16 16.95 6.06
CA ILE A 50 23.37 16.04 4.94
C ILE A 50 24.83 16.09 4.47
N ASN A 51 25.28 14.99 3.85
CA ASN A 51 26.66 14.84 3.37
C ASN A 51 26.75 14.85 1.83
N ARG A 52 25.65 15.19 1.14
CA ARG A 52 25.59 15.30 -0.32
C ARG A 52 24.83 16.56 -0.72
N GLU A 53 24.80 16.84 -2.01
CA GLU A 53 24.09 18.00 -2.56
C GLU A 53 22.60 17.99 -2.13
N PRO A 54 22.05 19.12 -1.62
CA PRO A 54 20.69 19.16 -1.07
C PRO A 54 19.59 18.73 -2.03
N ARG A 55 19.71 19.04 -3.32
CA ARG A 55 18.72 18.65 -4.34
C ARG A 55 18.69 17.15 -4.57
N GLU A 56 19.87 16.51 -4.60
CA GLU A 56 19.98 15.05 -4.72
C GLU A 56 19.38 14.34 -3.51
N GLU A 57 19.67 14.85 -2.30
CA GLU A 57 19.10 14.33 -1.06
C GLU A 57 17.58 14.42 -1.08
N ILE A 58 17.03 15.59 -1.41
CA ILE A 58 15.58 15.81 -1.46
C ILE A 58 14.95 14.89 -2.52
N THR A 59 15.52 14.78 -3.71
CA THR A 59 15.04 13.88 -4.77
C THR A 59 15.00 12.43 -4.30
N SER A 60 16.05 11.96 -3.64
CA SER A 60 16.10 10.62 -3.08
C SER A 60 14.99 10.39 -2.03
N ARG A 61 14.74 11.37 -1.16
CA ARG A 61 13.68 11.29 -0.15
C ARG A 61 12.29 11.35 -0.77
N ILE A 62 12.07 12.18 -1.80
CA ILE A 62 10.83 12.22 -2.57
C ILE A 62 10.55 10.84 -3.14
N ASN A 63 11.51 10.23 -3.82
CA ASN A 63 11.36 8.89 -4.39
C ASN A 63 11.03 7.83 -3.34
N ALA A 64 11.67 7.92 -2.16
CA ALA A 64 11.34 7.03 -1.04
C ALA A 64 9.91 7.24 -0.51
N LYS A 65 9.42 8.50 -0.48
CA LYS A 65 8.03 8.80 -0.07
C LYS A 65 7.01 8.33 -1.10
N LEU A 66 7.27 8.52 -2.39
CA LEU A 66 6.40 8.01 -3.45
C LEU A 66 6.26 6.49 -3.37
N LYS A 67 7.36 5.75 -3.16
CA LYS A 67 7.34 4.29 -2.97
C LYS A 67 6.47 3.81 -1.80
N VAL A 68 6.24 4.64 -0.80
CA VAL A 68 5.39 4.30 0.36
C VAL A 68 4.01 4.97 0.30
N GLY A 69 3.58 5.37 -0.91
CA GLY A 69 2.21 5.80 -1.19
C GLY A 69 1.91 7.27 -0.93
N TYR A 70 2.93 8.12 -0.82
CA TYR A 70 2.68 9.56 -0.95
C TYR A 70 2.44 9.92 -2.40
N LYS A 71 1.59 10.91 -2.64
CA LYS A 71 1.29 11.47 -3.96
C LYS A 71 1.49 12.98 -3.95
N ASN A 72 1.91 13.56 -5.07
CA ASN A 72 1.83 15.01 -5.26
C ASN A 72 0.39 15.40 -5.62
N LEU A 73 0.05 16.68 -5.58
CA LEU A 73 -1.32 17.14 -5.87
C LEU A 73 -1.78 16.80 -7.28
N TRP A 74 -0.86 16.76 -8.27
CA TRP A 74 -1.17 16.47 -9.66
C TRP A 74 -1.56 15.01 -9.89
N ASP A 75 -1.02 14.10 -9.07
CA ASP A 75 -1.24 12.65 -9.17
C ASP A 75 -2.42 12.16 -8.30
N ILE A 76 -3.06 13.05 -7.54
CA ILE A 76 -4.18 12.65 -6.67
C ILE A 76 -5.45 12.43 -7.48
N LYS A 77 -5.74 13.34 -8.42
CA LYS A 77 -6.92 13.24 -9.27
C LYS A 77 -6.69 13.93 -10.60
N ASP A 78 -6.86 13.20 -11.69
CA ASP A 78 -6.79 13.71 -13.03
C ASP A 78 -7.92 14.70 -13.34
N ASN A 79 -7.61 15.71 -14.15
CA ASN A 79 -8.57 16.69 -14.68
C ASN A 79 -9.36 17.48 -13.62
N VAL A 80 -8.85 17.58 -12.40
CA VAL A 80 -9.42 18.41 -11.34
C VAL A 80 -8.53 19.64 -11.12
N GLN A 81 -9.15 20.81 -11.01
CA GLN A 81 -8.43 22.03 -10.67
C GLN A 81 -7.73 21.87 -9.30
N LEU A 82 -6.45 22.24 -9.23
CA LEU A 82 -5.71 22.23 -7.98
C LEU A 82 -6.34 23.18 -6.97
N PRO A 83 -6.37 22.80 -5.69
CA PRO A 83 -6.95 23.63 -4.64
C PRO A 83 -6.10 24.90 -4.40
N VAL A 84 -6.73 25.96 -3.96
CA VAL A 84 -6.03 27.04 -3.27
C VAL A 84 -5.69 26.60 -1.84
N GLU A 85 -4.71 27.26 -1.19
CA GLU A 85 -4.21 26.84 0.14
C GLU A 85 -5.34 26.63 1.17
N GLY A 86 -6.34 27.52 1.20
CA GLY A 86 -7.48 27.43 2.13
C GLY A 86 -8.41 26.24 1.89
N GLU A 87 -8.39 25.65 0.71
CA GLU A 87 -9.23 24.52 0.31
C GLU A 87 -8.48 23.19 0.33
N LEU A 88 -7.18 23.22 0.61
CA LEU A 88 -6.30 22.04 0.54
C LEU A 88 -6.86 20.85 1.36
N LEU A 89 -7.29 21.08 2.59
CA LEU A 89 -7.83 20.02 3.43
C LEU A 89 -9.08 19.37 2.82
N SER A 90 -10.02 20.18 2.37
CA SER A 90 -11.26 19.69 1.73
C SER A 90 -10.98 18.92 0.43
N TYR A 91 -9.99 19.38 -0.35
CA TYR A 91 -9.52 18.67 -1.54
C TYR A 91 -8.92 17.32 -1.20
N LEU A 92 -8.02 17.26 -0.22
CA LEU A 92 -7.38 16.02 0.22
C LEU A 92 -8.39 15.04 0.85
N ASP A 93 -9.35 15.53 1.62
CA ASP A 93 -10.41 14.70 2.20
C ASP A 93 -11.31 14.10 1.11
N LYS A 94 -11.52 14.81 0.00
CA LYS A 94 -12.36 14.34 -1.09
C LYS A 94 -11.65 13.40 -2.06
N TYR A 95 -10.39 13.68 -2.40
CA TYR A 95 -9.72 13.03 -3.54
C TYR A 95 -8.50 12.19 -3.15
N LEU A 96 -7.90 12.40 -1.97
CA LEU A 96 -6.75 11.59 -1.55
C LEU A 96 -7.21 10.14 -1.27
N PRO A 97 -6.59 9.13 -1.88
CA PRO A 97 -7.00 7.74 -1.68
C PRO A 97 -7.11 7.36 -0.20
N ILE A 98 -8.16 6.62 0.13
CA ILE A 98 -8.39 6.13 1.50
C ILE A 98 -7.32 5.10 1.86
N HIS A 99 -6.97 4.25 0.92
CA HIS A 99 -5.95 3.24 1.09
C HIS A 99 -4.56 3.73 0.70
N ARG A 100 -3.54 3.11 1.29
CA ARG A 100 -2.15 3.37 0.90
C ARG A 100 -1.88 2.72 -0.44
N THR A 101 -1.49 3.50 -1.42
CA THR A 101 -1.10 3.03 -2.75
C THR A 101 0.32 3.46 -3.10
N THR A 102 0.95 2.75 -4.03
CA THR A 102 2.16 3.18 -4.72
C THR A 102 1.86 4.34 -5.67
N ALA A 103 2.89 4.91 -6.31
CA ALA A 103 2.72 5.98 -7.29
C ALA A 103 1.87 5.56 -8.51
N ASP A 104 1.93 4.29 -8.90
CA ASP A 104 1.14 3.69 -9.99
C ASP A 104 -0.25 3.22 -9.58
N GLY A 105 -0.69 3.53 -8.36
CA GLY A 105 -2.03 3.19 -7.86
C GLY A 105 -2.15 1.79 -7.23
N THR A 106 -1.07 1.01 -7.19
CA THR A 106 -1.07 -0.32 -6.56
C THR A 106 -1.33 -0.23 -5.06
N LEU A 107 -2.28 -1.00 -4.54
CA LEU A 107 -2.61 -1.06 -3.12
C LEU A 107 -1.42 -1.56 -2.30
N LEU A 108 -1.10 -0.87 -1.21
CA LEU A 108 -0.10 -1.27 -0.23
C LEU A 108 -0.77 -1.84 1.03
N PRO A 109 -0.26 -2.95 1.58
CA PRO A 109 -0.84 -3.57 2.76
C PRO A 109 -0.71 -2.70 4.01
N MET A 110 -1.68 -2.83 4.90
CA MET A 110 -1.53 -2.38 6.27
C MET A 110 -0.48 -3.26 6.96
N LEU A 111 0.55 -2.63 7.52
CA LEU A 111 1.57 -3.35 8.27
C LEU A 111 1.22 -3.39 9.75
N ALA A 112 1.25 -4.59 10.33
CA ALA A 112 1.12 -4.77 11.76
C ALA A 112 2.27 -4.07 12.50
N LYS A 113 1.95 -3.42 13.61
CA LYS A 113 2.97 -2.90 14.54
C LYS A 113 3.45 -4.05 15.44
N VAL A 114 4.76 -4.08 15.69
CA VAL A 114 5.31 -4.98 16.70
C VAL A 114 4.73 -4.63 18.07
N TYR A 115 4.27 -5.63 18.80
CA TYR A 115 3.85 -5.45 20.18
C TYR A 115 5.07 -5.14 21.04
N ASP A 116 5.02 -4.01 21.73
CA ASP A 116 6.06 -3.58 22.68
C ASP A 116 5.48 -3.58 24.10
N ASN A 117 6.02 -4.43 24.95
CA ASN A 117 5.61 -4.56 26.36
C ASN A 117 5.80 -3.24 27.14
N THR A 118 6.71 -2.37 26.72
CA THR A 118 7.01 -1.11 27.40
C THR A 118 6.03 0.00 27.01
N ASN A 119 5.40 -0.09 25.84
CA ASN A 119 4.52 0.96 25.31
C ASN A 119 3.13 0.43 24.89
N ASN A 120 2.49 -0.37 25.73
CA ASN A 120 1.22 -1.04 25.44
C ASN A 120 -0.02 -0.14 25.65
N ARG A 121 0.09 1.19 25.44
CA ARG A 121 -1.01 2.15 25.59
C ARG A 121 -2.26 1.80 24.78
N LEU A 122 -2.09 1.16 23.63
CA LEU A 122 -3.20 0.72 22.78
C LEU A 122 -3.99 -0.40 23.48
N PHE A 123 -3.31 -1.37 24.09
CA PHE A 123 -3.94 -2.52 24.74
C PHE A 123 -4.63 -2.16 26.09
N LYS A 124 -4.17 -1.10 26.78
CA LYS A 124 -4.81 -0.64 28.03
C LYS A 124 -6.20 -0.03 27.81
N LYS A 125 -6.57 0.29 26.57
CA LYS A 125 -7.85 0.94 26.25
C LYS A 125 -8.85 0.02 25.54
N VAL A 126 -8.47 -1.21 25.24
CA VAL A 126 -9.30 -2.16 24.46
C VAL A 126 -9.65 -3.34 25.36
N ASN A 127 -10.92 -3.60 25.54
CA ASN A 127 -11.41 -4.69 26.39
C ASN A 127 -11.54 -6.03 25.63
N ASN A 128 -11.56 -6.00 24.29
CA ASN A 128 -11.73 -7.19 23.45
C ASN A 128 -10.63 -7.26 22.40
N TYR A 129 -10.04 -8.44 22.21
CA TYR A 129 -9.02 -8.73 21.23
C TYR A 129 -9.46 -9.86 20.32
N ILE A 130 -9.14 -9.74 19.03
CA ILE A 130 -9.21 -10.84 18.08
C ILE A 130 -7.77 -11.30 17.84
N GLY A 131 -7.51 -12.58 18.07
CA GLY A 131 -6.23 -13.22 17.78
C GLY A 131 -6.28 -13.99 16.47
N GLN A 132 -5.24 -13.83 15.64
CA GLN A 132 -5.03 -14.62 14.44
C GLN A 132 -3.65 -15.27 14.48
N TYR A 133 -3.53 -16.46 13.87
CA TYR A 133 -2.22 -17.06 13.67
C TYR A 133 -1.39 -16.21 12.71
N LYS A 134 -0.15 -15.91 13.11
CA LYS A 134 0.80 -15.31 12.17
C LYS A 134 1.35 -16.40 11.26
N ILE A 135 0.87 -16.42 10.02
CA ILE A 135 1.40 -17.31 8.99
C ILE A 135 2.72 -16.73 8.48
N ASN A 136 3.70 -17.59 8.29
CA ASN A 136 5.03 -17.19 7.84
C ASN A 136 5.27 -17.62 6.39
N GLY A 137 4.73 -16.86 5.46
CA GLY A 137 4.79 -17.06 4.02
C GLY A 137 5.09 -15.77 3.26
N LEU A 138 4.48 -15.59 2.10
CA LEU A 138 4.58 -14.38 1.28
C LEU A 138 3.24 -13.65 1.26
N ARG A 139 3.21 -12.41 1.76
CA ARG A 139 2.02 -11.58 1.71
C ARG A 139 1.54 -11.42 0.28
N CYS A 140 0.27 -11.75 0.03
CA CYS A 140 -0.33 -11.71 -1.29
C CYS A 140 -1.70 -11.02 -1.25
N PHE A 141 -1.90 -10.10 -2.20
CA PHE A 141 -3.21 -9.60 -2.55
C PHE A 141 -3.75 -10.34 -3.76
N ILE A 142 -5.04 -10.67 -3.72
CA ILE A 142 -5.74 -11.24 -4.87
C ILE A 142 -6.88 -10.31 -5.27
N SER A 143 -6.88 -9.89 -6.53
CA SER A 143 -7.99 -9.19 -7.19
C SER A 143 -8.46 -9.96 -8.42
N ALA A 144 -9.71 -9.75 -8.84
CA ALA A 144 -10.26 -10.35 -10.06
C ALA A 144 -10.43 -9.29 -11.16
N TYR A 145 -10.32 -9.71 -12.41
CA TYR A 145 -10.51 -8.83 -13.57
C TYR A 145 -11.00 -9.63 -14.79
N TYR A 146 -11.64 -8.93 -15.73
CA TYR A 146 -11.94 -9.50 -17.03
C TYR A 146 -10.73 -9.44 -17.95
N ASN A 147 -10.33 -10.56 -18.50
CA ASN A 147 -9.30 -10.62 -19.54
C ASN A 147 -9.92 -10.26 -20.89
N ASN A 148 -9.83 -9.00 -21.29
CA ASN A 148 -10.36 -8.49 -22.54
C ASN A 148 -9.62 -9.00 -23.80
N ASN A 149 -8.51 -9.71 -23.63
CA ASN A 149 -7.78 -10.31 -24.76
C ASN A 149 -8.41 -11.63 -25.21
N ASP A 150 -9.31 -12.19 -24.43
CA ASP A 150 -10.09 -13.38 -24.81
C ASP A 150 -11.42 -12.98 -25.43
N LEU A 151 -11.78 -13.60 -26.54
CA LEU A 151 -13.05 -13.39 -27.28
C LEU A 151 -14.32 -13.51 -26.41
N PHE A 152 -14.22 -14.18 -25.28
CA PHE A 152 -15.33 -14.44 -24.36
C PHE A 152 -15.18 -13.77 -22.99
N GLY A 153 -14.17 -12.93 -22.79
CA GLY A 153 -13.98 -12.19 -21.53
C GLY A 153 -13.81 -13.10 -20.31
N THR A 154 -12.80 -13.97 -20.31
CA THR A 154 -12.56 -14.86 -19.16
C THR A 154 -12.17 -14.08 -17.90
N ILE A 155 -12.69 -14.54 -16.78
CA ILE A 155 -12.29 -13.99 -15.46
C ILE A 155 -10.91 -14.56 -15.10
N ARG A 156 -10.04 -13.69 -14.64
CA ARG A 156 -8.70 -14.02 -14.18
C ARG A 156 -8.45 -13.44 -12.80
N LEU A 157 -7.55 -14.07 -12.05
CA LEU A 157 -7.06 -13.56 -10.77
C LEU A 157 -5.67 -12.96 -10.93
N LYS A 158 -5.45 -11.86 -10.23
CA LYS A 158 -4.19 -11.15 -10.18
C LYS A 158 -3.57 -11.31 -8.79
N PHE A 159 -2.39 -11.90 -8.73
CA PHE A 159 -1.66 -12.11 -7.49
C PHE A 159 -0.57 -11.04 -7.37
N GLN A 160 -0.60 -10.27 -6.29
CA GLN A 160 0.28 -9.15 -6.07
C GLN A 160 1.04 -9.29 -4.75
N SER A 161 2.36 -9.08 -4.81
CA SER A 161 3.20 -9.04 -3.62
C SER A 161 2.93 -7.79 -2.77
N ARG A 162 3.44 -7.79 -1.56
CA ARG A 162 3.45 -6.65 -0.65
C ARG A 162 4.06 -5.37 -1.26
N GLU A 163 5.04 -5.53 -2.13
CA GLU A 163 5.78 -4.44 -2.79
C GLU A 163 5.17 -4.03 -4.14
N GLY A 164 4.06 -4.66 -4.55
CA GLY A 164 3.39 -4.35 -5.81
C GLY A 164 3.83 -5.22 -7.00
N THR A 165 4.74 -6.16 -6.82
CA THR A 165 5.15 -7.08 -7.89
C THR A 165 4.06 -8.11 -8.15
N TYR A 166 3.77 -8.39 -9.42
CA TYR A 166 2.80 -9.42 -9.82
C TYR A 166 3.45 -10.77 -10.03
N TRP A 167 2.78 -11.84 -9.57
CA TRP A 167 3.16 -13.22 -9.81
C TRP A 167 2.26 -13.84 -10.88
N ASN A 168 2.86 -14.19 -12.01
CA ASN A 168 2.14 -14.78 -13.16
C ASN A 168 2.32 -16.30 -13.25
N SER A 169 2.89 -16.93 -12.24
CA SER A 169 3.27 -18.34 -12.20
C SER A 169 2.27 -19.24 -11.46
N LEU A 170 1.25 -18.67 -10.83
CA LEU A 170 0.34 -19.37 -9.91
C LEU A 170 -0.92 -19.91 -10.61
N HIS A 171 -0.79 -20.46 -11.83
CA HIS A 171 -1.95 -20.89 -12.64
C HIS A 171 -2.79 -21.98 -12.00
N VAL A 172 -2.17 -22.93 -11.28
CA VAL A 172 -2.91 -24.00 -10.60
C VAL A 172 -3.71 -23.46 -9.44
N LEU A 173 -3.09 -22.57 -8.63
CA LEU A 173 -3.79 -21.87 -7.54
C LEU A 173 -4.94 -21.00 -8.09
N GLU A 174 -4.70 -20.27 -9.18
CA GLU A 174 -5.70 -19.44 -9.84
C GLU A 174 -6.92 -20.29 -10.25
N SER A 175 -6.68 -21.38 -10.98
CA SER A 175 -7.76 -22.27 -11.41
C SER A 175 -8.55 -22.83 -10.24
N TYR A 176 -7.86 -23.29 -9.20
CA TYR A 176 -8.50 -23.80 -8.00
C TYR A 176 -9.34 -22.74 -7.26
N LEU A 177 -8.82 -21.52 -7.11
CA LEU A 177 -9.56 -20.44 -6.45
C LEU A 177 -10.78 -19.99 -7.25
N LEU A 178 -10.68 -19.92 -8.58
CA LEU A 178 -11.82 -19.59 -9.44
C LEU A 178 -12.92 -20.64 -9.37
N ASP A 179 -12.56 -21.91 -9.16
CA ASP A 179 -13.52 -23.01 -9.02
C ASP A 179 -14.25 -22.98 -7.67
N ILE A 180 -13.58 -22.59 -6.59
CA ILE A 180 -14.17 -22.59 -5.24
C ILE A 180 -14.77 -21.26 -4.81
N PHE A 181 -14.40 -20.13 -5.42
CA PHE A 181 -14.93 -18.83 -5.02
C PHE A 181 -16.41 -18.71 -5.40
N PRO A 182 -17.27 -18.30 -4.45
CA PRO A 182 -18.65 -18.00 -4.78
C PRO A 182 -18.74 -16.88 -5.83
N LYS A 183 -19.64 -17.01 -6.78
CA LYS A 183 -19.86 -15.99 -7.83
C LYS A 183 -20.00 -14.57 -7.24
N LYS A 184 -20.73 -14.42 -6.13
CA LYS A 184 -20.90 -13.12 -5.44
C LYS A 184 -19.58 -12.50 -5.00
N LEU A 185 -18.60 -13.30 -4.59
CA LEU A 185 -17.28 -12.80 -4.24
C LEU A 185 -16.54 -12.31 -5.48
N ILE A 186 -16.57 -13.07 -6.56
CA ILE A 186 -15.95 -12.69 -7.83
C ILE A 186 -16.58 -11.40 -8.37
N ASP A 187 -17.90 -11.30 -8.35
CA ASP A 187 -18.62 -10.09 -8.78
C ASP A 187 -18.20 -8.88 -7.93
N ALA A 188 -18.13 -9.00 -6.60
CA ALA A 188 -17.67 -7.94 -5.72
C ALA A 188 -16.19 -7.57 -5.95
N MET A 189 -15.32 -8.54 -6.25
CA MET A 189 -13.92 -8.27 -6.59
C MET A 189 -13.78 -7.47 -7.89
N ILE A 190 -14.69 -7.64 -8.85
CA ILE A 190 -14.64 -6.96 -10.15
C ILE A 190 -15.37 -5.61 -10.09
N GLU A 191 -16.58 -5.57 -9.54
CA GLU A 191 -17.49 -4.43 -9.61
C GLU A 191 -17.25 -3.43 -8.46
N GLU A 192 -16.94 -3.95 -7.26
CA GLU A 192 -16.73 -3.16 -6.06
C GLU A 192 -15.24 -3.08 -5.64
N HIS A 193 -14.35 -3.62 -6.48
CA HIS A 193 -12.90 -3.62 -6.26
C HIS A 193 -12.44 -4.26 -4.94
N TYR A 194 -13.15 -5.32 -4.49
CA TYR A 194 -12.72 -6.07 -3.33
C TYR A 194 -11.39 -6.77 -3.61
N ILE A 195 -10.47 -6.68 -2.65
CA ILE A 195 -9.16 -7.30 -2.71
C ILE A 195 -9.01 -8.23 -1.51
N LEU A 196 -8.70 -9.50 -1.76
CA LEU A 196 -8.39 -10.45 -0.69
C LEU A 196 -6.94 -10.23 -0.25
N ASP A 197 -6.75 -10.08 1.05
CA ASP A 197 -5.44 -9.94 1.68
C ASP A 197 -5.10 -11.19 2.46
N GLY A 198 -3.99 -11.81 2.14
CA GLY A 198 -3.61 -13.09 2.72
C GLY A 198 -2.13 -13.41 2.56
N GLU A 199 -1.82 -14.67 2.75
CA GLU A 199 -0.46 -15.19 2.69
C GLU A 199 -0.41 -16.38 1.74
N LEU A 200 0.54 -16.38 0.80
CA LEU A 200 0.93 -17.58 0.08
C LEU A 200 1.79 -18.43 0.99
N TYR A 201 1.37 -19.66 1.21
CA TYR A 201 1.98 -20.52 2.21
C TYR A 201 2.06 -21.97 1.72
N LEU A 202 3.10 -22.67 2.17
CA LEU A 202 3.22 -24.12 2.02
C LEU A 202 3.75 -24.68 3.35
N PRO A 203 2.95 -25.51 4.05
CA PRO A 203 3.37 -26.11 5.30
C PRO A 203 4.70 -26.87 5.20
N GLY A 204 5.57 -26.72 6.19
CA GLY A 204 6.86 -27.39 6.26
C GLY A 204 7.98 -26.70 5.47
N HIS A 205 7.72 -25.58 4.80
CA HIS A 205 8.71 -24.83 4.03
C HIS A 205 9.00 -23.45 4.62
N SER A 206 10.23 -23.01 4.45
CA SER A 206 10.67 -21.66 4.81
C SER A 206 10.15 -20.61 3.83
N VAL A 207 10.12 -19.34 4.26
CA VAL A 207 9.74 -18.20 3.40
C VAL A 207 10.57 -18.12 2.11
N ASN A 208 11.88 -18.45 2.19
CA ASN A 208 12.77 -18.41 1.03
C ASN A 208 12.44 -19.51 0.02
N GLU A 209 12.11 -20.72 0.48
CA GLU A 209 11.67 -21.81 -0.38
C GLU A 209 10.32 -21.47 -1.04
N ILE A 210 9.36 -20.98 -0.26
CA ILE A 210 8.06 -20.54 -0.78
C ILE A 210 8.24 -19.45 -1.84
N ASN A 211 9.15 -18.48 -1.62
CA ASN A 211 9.44 -17.44 -2.61
C ASN A 211 10.03 -18.00 -3.91
N HIS A 212 10.85 -19.03 -3.81
CA HIS A 212 11.35 -19.74 -4.99
C HIS A 212 10.20 -20.44 -5.72
N PHE A 213 9.40 -21.24 -5.02
CA PHE A 213 8.29 -22.00 -5.60
C PHE A 213 7.24 -21.09 -6.27
N VAL A 214 6.90 -19.96 -5.63
CA VAL A 214 5.95 -18.98 -6.19
C VAL A 214 6.46 -18.37 -7.48
N LYS A 215 7.77 -18.20 -7.66
CA LYS A 215 8.36 -17.58 -8.86
C LYS A 215 8.62 -18.57 -9.99
N ASP A 216 8.76 -19.85 -9.69
CA ASP A 216 9.11 -20.88 -10.67
C ASP A 216 7.92 -21.82 -10.92
N PRO A 217 7.20 -21.65 -12.04
CA PRO A 217 6.06 -22.50 -12.39
C PRO A 217 6.46 -23.96 -12.73
N THR A 218 7.75 -24.23 -12.92
CA THR A 218 8.25 -25.58 -13.22
C THR A 218 8.46 -26.42 -11.96
N CYS A 219 8.58 -25.78 -10.80
CA CYS A 219 8.64 -26.48 -9.52
C CYS A 219 7.33 -27.24 -9.24
N LYS A 220 7.45 -28.49 -8.82
CA LYS A 220 6.29 -29.29 -8.41
C LYS A 220 5.56 -28.69 -7.20
N GLU A 221 6.29 -28.05 -6.31
CA GLU A 221 5.81 -27.38 -5.10
C GLU A 221 4.95 -26.13 -5.45
N ASN A 222 5.16 -25.50 -6.61
CA ASN A 222 4.33 -24.38 -7.08
C ASN A 222 2.84 -24.76 -7.11
N LYS A 223 2.51 -26.00 -7.52
CA LYS A 223 1.14 -26.52 -7.58
C LYS A 223 0.52 -26.78 -6.20
N LEU A 224 1.33 -26.79 -5.15
CA LEU A 224 0.91 -27.06 -3.77
C LEU A 224 0.78 -25.79 -2.94
N ILE A 225 1.15 -24.64 -3.48
CA ILE A 225 1.02 -23.34 -2.80
C ILE A 225 -0.44 -23.11 -2.45
N GLN A 226 -0.66 -22.73 -1.20
CA GLN A 226 -1.96 -22.39 -0.64
C GLN A 226 -2.08 -20.87 -0.47
N PHE A 227 -3.31 -20.35 -0.54
CA PHE A 227 -3.62 -18.98 -0.16
C PHE A 227 -4.43 -18.98 1.14
N TRP A 228 -3.91 -18.35 2.16
CA TRP A 228 -4.54 -18.18 3.46
C TRP A 228 -5.02 -16.74 3.60
N CYS A 229 -6.32 -16.54 3.33
CA CYS A 229 -6.96 -15.24 3.45
C CYS A 229 -7.20 -14.88 4.91
N TYR A 230 -6.88 -13.67 5.31
CA TYR A 230 -7.13 -13.17 6.66
C TYR A 230 -7.82 -11.81 6.69
N ASP A 231 -7.94 -11.12 5.55
CA ASP A 231 -8.64 -9.85 5.47
C ASP A 231 -9.19 -9.59 4.06
N ILE A 232 -10.13 -8.65 3.96
CA ILE A 232 -10.67 -8.14 2.71
C ILE A 232 -10.54 -6.62 2.75
N ALA A 233 -9.87 -6.05 1.76
CA ALA A 233 -9.83 -4.62 1.52
C ALA A 233 -10.91 -4.24 0.49
N ILE A 234 -11.56 -3.12 0.75
CA ILE A 234 -12.54 -2.51 -0.17
C ILE A 234 -11.88 -1.20 -0.64
N ASP A 235 -11.69 -1.05 -1.97
CA ASP A 235 -11.07 0.14 -2.56
C ASP A 235 -12.09 1.28 -2.76
#